data_32902aa147220a1182253c1cd816c345
#
_entry.id   32902aa147220a1182253c1cd816c345
#
_cell.length_a   1.000
_cell.length_b   1.000
_cell.length_c   1.000
_cell.angle_alpha   90.00
_cell.angle_beta   90.00
_cell.angle_gamma   90.00
#
_symmetry.space_group_name_H-M   'P 1'
#
loop_
_entity.id
_entity.type
_entity.pdbx_description
1 polymer ?
#
loop_
_entity_poly.entity_id
_entity_poly.type
_entity_poly.pdbx_seq_one_letter_code
_entity_poly.pdbx_strand_id
1 'polypeptide(L)'
;LGKEPAGILGEVNPEFLNLPGERRVLFAEIRLPVLLGLVQPPRYRPLPRFPASKRDLSLIAPEDLPEAAIREKILAEPLVESAFLYDRYQGPGIPAGRVSLTYELSFRHPERTLSAEEVEEAVQRILASLAPLGVQIRT
;
A
#
# COMPACT_ATOMS: atom_id res chain seq x y z
N LEU A 1 -5.01 -15.44 7.73
CA LEU A 1 -5.24 -15.63 9.15
C LEU A 1 -5.00 -17.08 9.52
N GLY A 2 -3.72 -17.51 9.54
CA GLY A 2 -3.39 -18.91 9.73
C GLY A 2 -3.93 -19.80 8.60
N LYS A 3 -4.32 -21.04 8.96
CA LYS A 3 -4.88 -22.02 8.01
C LYS A 3 -6.41 -22.09 8.06
N GLU A 4 -7.06 -21.34 8.95
CA GLU A 4 -8.52 -21.36 9.08
C GLU A 4 -9.15 -20.33 8.12
N PRO A 5 -10.13 -20.76 7.28
CA PRO A 5 -10.83 -19.83 6.41
C PRO A 5 -11.62 -18.81 7.23
N ALA A 6 -11.34 -17.53 6.99
CA ALA A 6 -12.00 -16.42 7.69
C ALA A 6 -13.31 -15.99 7.03
N GLY A 7 -13.58 -16.40 5.80
CA GLY A 7 -14.78 -16.03 5.07
C GLY A 7 -14.66 -16.34 3.58
N ILE A 8 -15.57 -15.75 2.82
CA ILE A 8 -15.65 -15.88 1.36
C ILE A 8 -15.67 -14.47 0.76
N LEU A 9 -14.89 -14.28 -0.29
CA LEU A 9 -14.88 -13.08 -1.13
C LEU A 9 -15.12 -13.51 -2.57
N GLY A 10 -15.99 -12.81 -3.27
CA GLY A 10 -16.28 -13.16 -4.66
C GLY A 10 -16.99 -12.07 -5.42
N GLU A 11 -17.15 -12.33 -6.71
CA GLU A 11 -18.00 -11.53 -7.61
C GLU A 11 -19.31 -12.25 -7.81
N VAL A 12 -20.41 -11.50 -7.74
CA VAL A 12 -21.75 -12.03 -8.02
C VAL A 12 -21.87 -12.24 -9.54
N ASN A 13 -22.33 -13.44 -9.95
CA ASN A 13 -22.58 -13.69 -11.36
C ASN A 13 -23.59 -12.67 -11.92
N PRO A 14 -23.23 -11.90 -12.97
CA PRO A 14 -24.11 -10.89 -13.57
C PRO A 14 -25.51 -11.39 -13.95
N GLU A 15 -25.64 -12.68 -14.27
CA GLU A 15 -26.93 -13.30 -14.63
C GLU A 15 -27.97 -13.24 -13.48
N PHE A 16 -27.50 -13.19 -12.23
CA PHE A 16 -28.38 -13.02 -11.06
C PHE A 16 -28.70 -11.55 -10.72
N LEU A 17 -27.99 -10.61 -11.39
CA LEU A 17 -28.09 -9.19 -11.12
C LEU A 17 -28.80 -8.53 -12.31
N ASN A 18 -30.08 -8.19 -12.14
CA ASN A 18 -30.79 -7.41 -13.14
C ASN A 18 -30.41 -5.91 -13.03
N LEU A 19 -29.12 -5.61 -13.19
CA LEU A 19 -28.58 -4.25 -13.08
C LEU A 19 -28.31 -3.66 -14.47
N PRO A 20 -28.62 -2.38 -14.69
CA PRO A 20 -28.34 -1.72 -15.96
C PRO A 20 -26.83 -1.48 -16.11
N GLY A 21 -26.28 -1.79 -17.29
CA GLY A 21 -24.88 -1.58 -17.66
C GLY A 21 -23.93 -2.69 -17.17
N GLU A 22 -22.66 -2.58 -17.54
CA GLU A 22 -21.59 -3.51 -17.14
C GLU A 22 -21.11 -3.25 -15.70
N ARG A 23 -22.00 -3.44 -14.74
CA ARG A 23 -21.67 -3.25 -13.32
C ARG A 23 -21.20 -4.56 -12.71
N ARG A 24 -20.06 -4.52 -12.03
CA ARG A 24 -19.55 -5.63 -11.23
C ARG A 24 -19.98 -5.41 -9.78
N VAL A 25 -20.52 -6.46 -9.15
CA VAL A 25 -20.86 -6.46 -7.73
C VAL A 25 -19.98 -7.46 -7.02
N LEU A 26 -19.20 -6.99 -6.08
CA LEU A 26 -18.39 -7.81 -5.20
C LEU A 26 -19.12 -8.00 -3.88
N PHE A 27 -18.98 -9.20 -3.30
CA PHE A 27 -19.48 -9.47 -1.96
C PHE A 27 -18.39 -10.07 -1.09
N ALA A 28 -18.50 -9.86 0.22
CA ALA A 28 -17.68 -10.50 1.21
C ALA A 28 -18.54 -10.96 2.37
N GLU A 29 -18.36 -12.22 2.78
CA GLU A 29 -18.92 -12.78 4.00
C GLU A 29 -17.76 -13.15 4.92
N ILE A 30 -17.80 -12.65 6.17
CA ILE A 30 -16.69 -12.84 7.10
C ILE A 30 -17.23 -13.50 8.37
N ARG A 31 -16.55 -14.56 8.82
CA ARG A 31 -16.86 -15.29 10.05
C ARG A 31 -16.37 -14.50 11.25
N LEU A 32 -17.28 -13.78 11.90
CA LEU A 32 -16.96 -12.90 13.02
C LEU A 32 -16.20 -13.58 14.17
N PRO A 33 -16.53 -14.82 14.60
CA PRO A 33 -15.76 -15.49 15.65
C PRO A 33 -14.28 -15.66 15.32
N VAL A 34 -13.94 -15.89 14.04
CA VAL A 34 -12.54 -16.01 13.59
C VAL A 34 -11.83 -14.67 13.73
N LEU A 35 -12.48 -13.55 13.36
CA LEU A 35 -11.93 -12.23 13.53
C LEU A 35 -11.74 -11.85 15.00
N LEU A 36 -12.76 -12.11 15.83
CA LEU A 36 -12.71 -11.79 17.26
C LEU A 36 -11.60 -12.57 17.99
N GLY A 37 -11.33 -13.81 17.57
CA GLY A 37 -10.20 -14.60 18.08
C GLY A 37 -8.82 -14.03 17.76
N LEU A 38 -8.72 -13.11 16.82
CA LEU A 38 -7.47 -12.45 16.42
C LEU A 38 -7.27 -11.10 17.12
N VAL A 39 -8.27 -10.59 17.81
CA VAL A 39 -8.16 -9.32 18.54
C VAL A 39 -7.14 -9.49 19.67
N GLN A 40 -6.03 -8.79 19.56
CA GLN A 40 -5.06 -8.71 20.65
C GLN A 40 -5.36 -7.48 21.50
N PRO A 41 -5.18 -7.56 22.82
CA PRO A 41 -5.33 -6.38 23.67
C PRO A 41 -4.35 -5.29 23.21
N PRO A 42 -4.74 -4.02 23.30
CA PRO A 42 -3.86 -2.92 22.94
C PRO A 42 -2.61 -2.97 23.80
N ARG A 43 -1.44 -2.95 23.14
CA ARG A 43 -0.14 -2.87 23.83
C ARG A 43 0.33 -1.43 23.83
N TYR A 44 0.70 -0.93 24.99
CA TYR A 44 1.34 0.38 25.09
C TYR A 44 2.61 0.39 24.23
N ARG A 45 2.72 1.40 23.35
CA ARG A 45 3.96 1.74 22.64
C ARG A 45 4.37 3.15 23.09
N PRO A 46 5.60 3.35 23.54
CA PRO A 46 6.10 4.68 23.85
C PRO A 46 5.91 5.61 22.64
N LEU A 47 5.50 6.84 22.91
CA LEU A 47 5.44 7.85 21.85
C LEU A 47 6.85 8.11 21.31
N PRO A 48 7.01 8.24 20.00
CA PRO A 48 8.29 8.59 19.41
C PRO A 48 8.81 9.92 19.95
N ARG A 49 10.08 9.96 20.32
CA ARG A 49 10.72 11.18 20.84
C ARG A 49 11.07 12.20 19.75
N PHE A 50 11.26 11.71 18.51
CA PHE A 50 11.68 12.54 17.38
C PHE A 50 10.58 12.59 16.32
N PRO A 51 10.39 13.73 15.65
CA PRO A 51 9.35 13.89 14.64
C PRO A 51 9.65 13.02 13.42
N ALA A 52 8.60 12.57 12.73
CA ALA A 52 8.74 11.95 11.43
C ALA A 52 8.88 13.01 10.33
N SER A 53 9.64 12.68 9.29
CA SER A 53 9.65 13.42 8.02
C SER A 53 8.69 12.76 7.06
N LYS A 54 7.76 13.53 6.48
CA LYS A 54 6.80 13.03 5.48
C LYS A 54 7.23 13.39 4.06
N ARG A 55 6.99 12.48 3.11
CA ARG A 55 7.20 12.69 1.68
C ARG A 55 6.10 12.00 0.89
N ASP A 56 5.63 12.68 -0.13
CA ASP A 56 4.78 12.08 -1.15
C ASP A 56 5.65 11.49 -2.26
N LEU A 57 5.34 10.27 -2.65
CA LEU A 57 6.01 9.56 -3.71
C LEU A 57 4.99 9.06 -4.73
N SER A 58 5.00 9.66 -5.91
CA SER A 58 4.16 9.23 -7.03
C SER A 58 4.94 8.29 -7.95
N LEU A 59 4.39 7.11 -8.18
CA LEU A 59 5.00 6.03 -8.94
C LEU A 59 4.14 5.65 -10.14
N ILE A 60 4.78 5.27 -11.24
CA ILE A 60 4.16 4.60 -12.38
C ILE A 60 4.53 3.13 -12.33
N ALA A 61 3.54 2.27 -12.20
CA ALA A 61 3.70 0.82 -12.06
C ALA A 61 2.97 0.05 -13.17
N PRO A 62 3.38 -1.19 -13.51
CA PRO A 62 2.55 -2.09 -14.30
C PRO A 62 1.19 -2.30 -13.64
N GLU A 63 0.12 -2.35 -14.43
CA GLU A 63 -1.25 -2.46 -13.93
C GLU A 63 -1.51 -3.81 -13.24
N ASP A 64 -0.84 -4.85 -13.71
CA ASP A 64 -0.92 -6.23 -13.19
C ASP A 64 -0.01 -6.50 -11.99
N LEU A 65 0.88 -5.54 -11.63
CA LEU A 65 1.74 -5.68 -10.46
C LEU A 65 0.92 -5.47 -9.17
N PRO A 66 0.88 -6.48 -8.26
CA PRO A 66 0.19 -6.31 -6.98
C PRO A 66 0.78 -5.15 -6.16
N GLU A 67 -0.09 -4.30 -5.61
CA GLU A 67 0.32 -3.19 -4.73
C GLU A 67 1.15 -3.69 -3.54
N ALA A 68 0.79 -4.85 -3.00
CA ALA A 68 1.51 -5.47 -1.88
C ALA A 68 3.01 -5.66 -2.17
N ALA A 69 3.39 -5.99 -3.42
CA ALA A 69 4.80 -6.17 -3.81
C ALA A 69 5.57 -4.83 -3.79
N ILE A 70 4.91 -3.73 -4.19
CA ILE A 70 5.49 -2.39 -4.13
C ILE A 70 5.64 -1.96 -2.67
N ARG A 71 4.58 -2.10 -1.88
CA ARG A 71 4.55 -1.72 -0.48
C ARG A 71 5.58 -2.48 0.36
N GLU A 72 5.75 -3.78 0.11
CA GLU A 72 6.77 -4.59 0.77
C GLU A 72 8.18 -4.04 0.53
N LYS A 73 8.50 -3.65 -0.71
CA LYS A 73 9.79 -3.03 -1.04
C LYS A 73 9.98 -1.68 -0.35
N ILE A 74 8.94 -0.85 -0.30
CA ILE A 74 8.99 0.44 0.39
C ILE A 74 9.23 0.23 1.90
N LEU A 75 8.50 -0.68 2.53
CA LEU A 75 8.62 -0.96 3.96
C LEU A 75 9.90 -1.73 4.35
N ALA A 76 10.62 -2.28 3.36
CA ALA A 76 11.94 -2.87 3.58
C ALA A 76 13.05 -1.82 3.81
N GLU A 77 12.82 -0.55 3.47
CA GLU A 77 13.74 0.54 3.80
C GLU A 77 13.69 0.83 5.30
N PRO A 78 14.83 0.71 6.03
CA PRO A 78 14.84 0.79 7.49
C PRO A 78 14.33 2.11 8.09
N LEU A 79 14.44 3.22 7.34
CA LEU A 79 13.98 4.52 7.79
C LEU A 79 12.49 4.75 7.57
N VAL A 80 11.80 3.88 6.82
CA VAL A 80 10.36 4.01 6.58
C VAL A 80 9.58 3.44 7.75
N GLU A 81 8.87 4.31 8.47
CA GLU A 81 7.94 3.95 9.54
C GLU A 81 6.59 3.48 8.99
N SER A 82 6.11 4.12 7.93
CA SER A 82 4.84 3.79 7.29
C SER A 82 4.79 4.22 5.83
N ALA A 83 4.00 3.48 5.04
CA ALA A 83 3.68 3.80 3.66
C ALA A 83 2.17 3.68 3.48
N PHE A 84 1.52 4.77 3.11
CA PHE A 84 0.08 4.84 2.90
C PHE A 84 -0.22 5.21 1.46
N LEU A 85 -0.84 4.28 0.70
CA LEU A 85 -1.34 4.56 -0.64
C LEU A 85 -2.65 5.35 -0.51
N TYR A 86 -2.66 6.60 -0.97
CA TYR A 86 -3.85 7.44 -0.89
C TYR A 86 -4.46 7.80 -2.24
N ASP A 87 -3.73 7.60 -3.34
CA ASP A 87 -4.27 7.81 -4.69
C ASP A 87 -3.84 6.72 -5.66
N ARG A 88 -4.79 6.27 -6.48
CA ARG A 88 -4.60 5.38 -7.62
C ARG A 88 -5.30 5.95 -8.83
N TYR A 89 -4.53 6.32 -9.85
CA TYR A 89 -5.05 6.94 -11.05
C TYR A 89 -4.66 6.17 -12.31
N GLN A 90 -5.63 6.03 -13.19
CA GLN A 90 -5.44 5.45 -14.52
C GLN A 90 -6.27 6.28 -15.52
N GLY A 91 -5.61 6.86 -16.51
CA GLY A 91 -6.28 7.75 -17.43
C GLY A 91 -5.30 8.60 -18.25
N PRO A 92 -5.74 9.72 -18.84
CA PRO A 92 -4.90 10.59 -19.64
C PRO A 92 -3.60 10.96 -18.92
N GLY A 93 -2.46 10.84 -19.63
CA GLY A 93 -1.12 11.11 -19.08
C GLY A 93 -0.45 9.89 -18.44
N ILE A 94 -1.14 8.74 -18.32
CA ILE A 94 -0.55 7.47 -17.88
C ILE A 94 -0.44 6.54 -19.10
N PRO A 95 0.72 5.90 -19.36
CA PRO A 95 0.87 4.97 -20.48
C PRO A 95 -0.10 3.78 -20.35
N ALA A 96 -0.53 3.23 -21.50
CA ALA A 96 -1.38 2.04 -21.53
C ALA A 96 -0.72 0.87 -20.78
N GLY A 97 -1.51 0.12 -20.01
CA GLY A 97 -1.04 -0.99 -19.15
C GLY A 97 -0.28 -0.53 -17.90
N ARG A 98 -0.35 0.75 -17.57
CA ARG A 98 0.28 1.34 -16.39
C ARG A 98 -0.76 2.01 -15.49
N VAL A 99 -0.38 2.19 -14.24
CA VAL A 99 -1.15 2.89 -13.21
C VAL A 99 -0.24 3.83 -12.45
N SER A 100 -0.77 4.99 -12.09
CA SER A 100 -0.11 5.92 -11.15
C SER A 100 -0.56 5.59 -9.72
N LEU A 101 0.40 5.42 -8.83
CA LEU A 101 0.17 5.16 -7.40
C LEU A 101 0.88 6.26 -6.61
N THR A 102 0.16 6.93 -5.72
CA THR A 102 0.74 7.97 -4.87
C THR A 102 0.70 7.54 -3.42
N TYR A 103 1.89 7.50 -2.82
CA TYR A 103 2.10 7.12 -1.42
C TYR A 103 2.48 8.33 -0.58
N GLU A 104 1.91 8.45 0.61
CA GLU A 104 2.50 9.22 1.70
C GLU A 104 3.45 8.29 2.47
N LEU A 105 4.74 8.64 2.48
CA LEU A 105 5.77 7.94 3.22
C LEU A 105 6.13 8.72 4.48
N SER A 106 6.23 8.02 5.60
CA SER A 106 6.70 8.57 6.87
C SER A 106 8.04 7.96 7.21
N PHE A 107 9.06 8.81 7.35
CA PHE A 107 10.44 8.41 7.69
C PHE A 107 10.75 8.81 9.13
N ARG A 108 11.35 7.89 9.89
CA ARG A 108 11.74 8.15 11.27
C ARG A 108 12.99 7.39 11.67
N HIS A 109 13.81 8.02 12.52
CA HIS A 109 14.87 7.36 13.24
C HIS A 109 14.54 7.34 14.74
N PRO A 110 14.81 6.25 15.49
CA PRO A 110 14.41 6.12 16.89
C PRO A 110 15.18 7.07 17.82
N GLU A 111 16.39 7.48 17.45
CA GLU A 111 17.33 8.19 18.35
C GLU A 111 17.61 9.64 17.93
N ARG A 112 17.18 10.07 16.74
CA ARG A 112 17.43 11.44 16.26
C ARG A 112 16.45 11.87 15.19
N THR A 113 16.40 13.16 14.90
CA THR A 113 15.72 13.71 13.72
C THR A 113 16.53 13.38 12.46
N LEU A 114 15.85 13.03 11.37
CA LEU A 114 16.46 12.81 10.07
C LEU A 114 16.73 14.16 9.37
N SER A 115 17.85 14.22 8.64
CA SER A 115 18.11 15.35 7.73
C SER A 115 17.33 15.17 6.41
N ALA A 116 17.22 16.24 5.63
CA ALA A 116 16.57 16.18 4.31
C ALA A 116 17.34 15.26 3.35
N GLU A 117 18.66 15.27 3.43
CA GLU A 117 19.56 14.46 2.61
C GLU A 117 19.37 12.96 2.92
N GLU A 118 19.28 12.59 4.18
CA GLU A 118 19.04 11.19 4.59
C GLU A 118 17.71 10.66 4.09
N VAL A 119 16.67 11.50 4.10
CA VAL A 119 15.35 11.14 3.57
C VAL A 119 15.42 10.98 2.05
N GLU A 120 16.13 11.88 1.35
CA GLU A 120 16.30 11.78 -0.09
C GLU A 120 17.08 10.52 -0.49
N GLU A 121 18.16 10.19 0.21
CA GLU A 121 18.91 8.96 -0.01
C GLU A 121 18.04 7.71 0.22
N ALA A 122 17.18 7.72 1.23
CA ALA A 122 16.24 6.62 1.49
C ALA A 122 15.24 6.49 0.32
N VAL A 123 14.71 7.60 -0.19
CA VAL A 123 13.84 7.59 -1.38
C VAL A 123 14.56 7.00 -2.59
N GLN A 124 15.82 7.37 -2.82
CA GLN A 124 16.62 6.82 -3.94
C GLN A 124 16.84 5.31 -3.80
N ARG A 125 17.10 4.80 -2.57
CA ARG A 125 17.20 3.35 -2.33
C ARG A 125 15.88 2.63 -2.58
N ILE A 126 14.74 3.23 -2.17
CA ILE A 126 13.41 2.70 -2.49
C ILE A 126 13.21 2.60 -4.00
N LEU A 127 13.48 3.68 -4.74
CA LEU A 127 13.33 3.69 -6.20
C LEU A 127 14.22 2.65 -6.87
N ALA A 128 15.46 2.50 -6.42
CA ALA A 128 16.38 1.47 -6.92
C ALA A 128 15.84 0.05 -6.66
N SER A 129 15.20 -0.19 -5.51
CA SER A 129 14.60 -1.49 -5.17
C SER A 129 13.34 -1.80 -5.98
N LEU A 130 12.63 -0.77 -6.44
CA LEU A 130 11.40 -0.87 -7.23
C LEU A 130 11.67 -1.00 -8.74
N ALA A 131 12.82 -0.52 -9.23
CA ALA A 131 13.18 -0.54 -10.65
C ALA A 131 13.10 -1.94 -11.29
N PRO A 132 13.55 -3.06 -10.65
CA PRO A 132 13.42 -4.40 -11.19
C PRO A 132 11.96 -4.86 -11.39
N LEU A 133 11.00 -4.26 -10.68
CA LEU A 133 9.57 -4.51 -10.83
C LEU A 133 8.94 -3.68 -11.98
N GLY A 134 9.73 -2.92 -12.71
CA GLY A 134 9.26 -2.03 -13.76
C GLY A 134 8.55 -0.77 -13.22
N VAL A 135 8.72 -0.45 -11.94
CA VAL A 135 8.16 0.74 -11.31
C VAL A 135 9.10 1.93 -11.48
N GLN A 136 8.56 3.09 -11.79
CA GLN A 136 9.31 4.33 -12.04
C GLN A 136 8.67 5.50 -11.29
N ILE A 137 9.46 6.51 -10.97
CA ILE A 137 8.92 7.76 -10.43
C ILE A 137 8.09 8.47 -11.49
N ARG A 138 6.95 9.02 -11.09
CA ARG A 138 6.17 9.94 -11.92
C ARG A 138 6.76 11.34 -11.78
N THR A 139 7.31 11.86 -12.85
CA THR A 139 7.79 13.25 -12.97
C THR A 139 6.67 14.18 -13.39
#